data_86cc5efb78ba877845f7f6f056bd06df
#
_entry.id   86cc5efb78ba877845f7f6f056bd06df
#
_cell.length_a   1.000
_cell.length_b   1.000
_cell.length_c   1.000
_cell.angle_alpha   90.00
_cell.angle_beta   90.00
_cell.angle_gamma   90.00
#
_symmetry.space_group_name_H-M   'P 1'
#
loop_
_entity.id
_entity.type
_entity.pdbx_description
1 polymer ?
#
loop_
_entity_poly.entity_id
_entity_poly.type
_entity_poly.pdbx_seq_one_letter_code
_entity_poly.pdbx_strand_id
1 'polypeptide(L)'
;DEVDRWSGFTTERDRLARTIDSLGLASNLVIVSGDAHMVAVDDGTHNTYGPGEGIGVPVVHAAALDRTGSVKGGPYALGTYPNRFSLRGANDGQYVQMAVSDAGGDEVCVTSTGRRWEYDTQQMVDLLSWSRCFPARLLEARPEPR
;
A
#
# COMPACT_ATOMS: atom_id res chain seq x y z
N ASP A 1 21.07 4.33 7.71
CA ASP A 1 20.89 3.65 6.41
C ASP A 1 19.90 4.40 5.51
N GLU A 2 20.30 5.59 5.03
CA GLU A 2 19.49 6.36 4.08
C GLU A 2 19.69 5.88 2.63
N VAL A 3 20.67 5.04 2.39
CA VAL A 3 21.11 4.65 1.05
C VAL A 3 20.14 3.70 0.35
N ASP A 4 19.39 2.90 1.10
CA ASP A 4 18.45 1.91 0.54
C ASP A 4 16.99 2.40 0.46
N ARG A 5 16.75 3.64 0.85
CA ARG A 5 15.40 4.19 0.80
C ARG A 5 15.07 4.67 -0.60
N TRP A 6 13.83 4.49 -0.98
CA TRP A 6 13.29 5.01 -2.24
C TRP A 6 13.51 6.51 -2.44
N SER A 7 13.64 7.25 -1.34
CA SER A 7 14.05 8.67 -1.35
C SER A 7 15.47 8.91 -1.89
N GLY A 8 16.35 7.92 -1.80
CA GLY A 8 17.71 7.99 -2.37
C GLY A 8 17.76 7.80 -3.88
N PHE A 9 16.70 7.30 -4.49
CA PHE A 9 16.61 6.97 -5.91
C PHE A 9 15.64 7.90 -6.65
N THR A 10 15.83 9.20 -6.50
CA THR A 10 14.88 10.21 -7.01
C THR A 10 14.66 10.13 -8.50
N THR A 11 15.73 9.89 -9.29
CA THR A 11 15.63 9.78 -10.75
C THR A 11 14.76 8.61 -11.19
N GLU A 12 14.97 7.45 -10.60
CA GLU A 12 14.19 6.25 -10.90
C GLU A 12 12.75 6.37 -10.42
N ARG A 13 12.56 6.96 -9.24
CA ARG A 13 11.23 7.25 -8.71
C ARG A 13 10.45 8.18 -9.63
N ASP A 14 11.06 9.27 -10.07
CA ASP A 14 10.45 10.23 -10.99
C ASP A 14 10.16 9.60 -12.35
N ARG A 15 11.06 8.74 -12.83
CA ARG A 15 10.86 7.97 -14.06
C ARG A 15 9.66 7.03 -13.93
N LEU A 16 9.56 6.29 -12.81
CA LEU A 16 8.43 5.41 -12.54
C LEU A 16 7.13 6.20 -12.49
N ALA A 17 7.10 7.31 -11.74
CA ALA A 17 5.93 8.18 -11.63
C ALA A 17 5.46 8.67 -12.99
N ARG A 18 6.38 9.19 -13.82
CA ARG A 18 6.04 9.61 -15.19
C ARG A 18 5.55 8.47 -16.08
N THR A 19 6.08 7.26 -15.89
CA THR A 19 5.63 6.09 -16.64
C THR A 19 4.21 5.69 -16.24
N ILE A 20 3.92 5.64 -14.96
CA ILE A 20 2.58 5.36 -14.42
C ILE A 20 1.56 6.36 -15.01
N ASP A 21 1.91 7.64 -15.00
CA ASP A 21 1.06 8.71 -15.51
C ASP A 21 0.86 8.61 -17.04
N SER A 22 1.95 8.48 -17.79
CA SER A 22 1.91 8.44 -19.27
C SER A 22 1.12 7.24 -19.80
N LEU A 23 1.04 6.16 -19.04
CA LEU A 23 0.26 4.97 -19.36
C LEU A 23 -1.17 5.03 -18.81
N GLY A 24 -1.52 6.06 -18.06
CA GLY A 24 -2.84 6.20 -17.42
C GLY A 24 -3.11 5.14 -16.36
N LEU A 25 -2.08 4.59 -15.72
CA LEU A 25 -2.21 3.48 -14.78
C LEU A 25 -2.59 3.93 -13.37
N ALA A 26 -2.43 5.20 -13.03
CA ALA A 26 -2.64 5.70 -11.66
C ALA A 26 -4.05 5.42 -11.13
N SER A 27 -5.05 5.36 -12.01
CA SER A 27 -6.43 5.05 -11.65
C SER A 27 -6.71 3.57 -11.37
N ASN A 28 -5.78 2.66 -11.71
CA ASN A 28 -6.00 1.21 -11.67
C ASN A 28 -4.82 0.47 -11.02
N LEU A 29 -4.01 1.17 -10.25
CA LEU A 29 -2.81 0.63 -9.63
C LEU A 29 -2.89 0.73 -8.11
N VAL A 30 -2.46 -0.33 -7.44
CA VAL A 30 -2.15 -0.33 -6.01
C VAL A 30 -0.72 -0.83 -5.85
N ILE A 31 0.10 -0.09 -5.14
CA ILE A 31 1.47 -0.48 -4.82
C ILE A 31 1.46 -1.25 -3.50
N VAL A 32 2.07 -2.41 -3.49
CA VAL A 32 2.33 -3.17 -2.26
C VAL A 32 3.80 -3.05 -1.93
N SER A 33 4.11 -2.68 -0.72
CA SER A 33 5.47 -2.41 -0.24
C SER A 33 5.74 -3.16 1.06
N GLY A 34 7.00 -3.39 1.36
CA GLY A 34 7.46 -4.07 2.57
C GLY A 34 8.57 -3.29 3.28
N ASP A 35 9.42 -4.01 4.02
CA ASP A 35 10.63 -3.55 4.70
C ASP A 35 10.43 -2.57 5.87
N ALA A 36 9.41 -1.76 5.88
CA ALA A 36 9.20 -0.77 6.94
C ALA A 36 8.80 -1.40 8.30
N HIS A 37 8.58 -2.70 8.37
CA HIS A 37 8.20 -3.45 9.56
C HIS A 37 6.94 -2.90 10.25
N MET A 38 5.97 -2.50 9.47
CA MET A 38 4.71 -1.96 9.96
C MET A 38 3.57 -2.23 8.99
N VAL A 39 2.35 -2.08 9.46
CA VAL A 39 1.16 -2.03 8.61
C VAL A 39 0.77 -0.59 8.43
N ALA A 40 0.66 -0.14 7.20
CA ALA A 40 0.22 1.22 6.89
C ALA A 40 -0.45 1.27 5.51
N VAL A 41 -1.33 2.23 5.31
CA VAL A 41 -1.95 2.49 4.02
C VAL A 41 -1.93 3.98 3.73
N ASP A 42 -1.43 4.35 2.57
CA ASP A 42 -1.72 5.62 1.94
C ASP A 42 -2.75 5.38 0.83
N ASP A 43 -3.85 6.09 0.87
CA ASP A 43 -4.92 5.99 -0.13
C ASP A 43 -4.59 6.70 -1.46
N GLY A 44 -3.39 7.24 -1.57
CA GLY A 44 -2.91 8.03 -2.69
C GLY A 44 -2.95 9.54 -2.46
N THR A 45 -3.41 9.99 -1.30
CA THR A 45 -3.51 11.43 -1.02
C THR A 45 -2.22 12.05 -0.52
N HIS A 46 -1.25 11.25 -0.09
CA HIS A 46 0.00 11.72 0.51
C HIS A 46 1.24 11.38 -0.31
N ASN A 47 1.09 10.83 -1.48
CA ASN A 47 2.19 10.56 -2.37
C ASN A 47 1.95 11.18 -3.75
N THR A 48 3.04 11.36 -4.47
CA THR A 48 3.06 11.94 -5.82
C THR A 48 3.75 10.97 -6.77
N TYR A 49 3.12 9.84 -7.02
CA TYR A 49 3.57 8.92 -8.07
C TYR A 49 3.12 9.35 -9.47
N GLY A 50 2.61 10.56 -9.62
CA GLY A 50 2.31 11.21 -10.88
C GLY A 50 2.94 12.60 -10.94
N PRO A 51 3.21 13.16 -12.11
CA PRO A 51 3.84 14.46 -12.30
C PRO A 51 2.90 15.65 -12.00
N GLY A 52 1.67 15.42 -11.60
CA GLY A 52 0.69 16.44 -11.25
C GLY A 52 0.28 16.40 -9.78
N GLU A 53 -0.16 17.54 -9.27
CA GLU A 53 -0.80 17.59 -7.95
C GLU A 53 -2.03 16.67 -7.92
N GLY A 54 -2.08 15.76 -6.95
CA GLY A 54 -3.27 14.96 -6.66
C GLY A 54 -3.39 13.63 -7.39
N ILE A 55 -2.39 13.20 -8.17
CA ILE A 55 -2.38 11.87 -8.76
C ILE A 55 -1.53 10.95 -7.89
N GLY A 56 -2.07 10.60 -6.73
CA GLY A 56 -1.46 9.59 -5.89
C GLY A 56 -1.95 8.20 -6.23
N VAL A 57 -1.07 7.23 -6.10
CA VAL A 57 -1.38 5.81 -6.20
C VAL A 57 -1.48 5.24 -4.79
N PRO A 58 -2.53 4.49 -4.46
CA PRO A 58 -2.60 3.84 -3.16
C PRO A 58 -1.39 2.95 -2.90
N VAL A 59 -0.84 3.04 -1.68
CA VAL A 59 0.28 2.23 -1.22
C VAL A 59 -0.12 1.47 0.03
N VAL A 60 0.02 0.16 0.00
CA VAL A 60 -0.20 -0.72 1.14
C VAL A 60 1.15 -1.22 1.63
N HIS A 61 1.55 -0.86 2.83
CA HIS A 61 2.70 -1.44 3.51
C HIS A 61 2.31 -2.73 4.22
N ALA A 62 2.98 -3.80 3.83
CA ALA A 62 2.91 -5.09 4.49
C ALA A 62 4.14 -5.28 5.41
N ALA A 63 4.11 -5.82 6.36
CA ALA A 63 4.19 -5.94 7.79
C ALA A 63 5.46 -6.66 8.30
N ALA A 64 5.57 -6.75 9.61
CA ALA A 64 6.61 -7.47 10.32
C ALA A 64 6.10 -8.85 10.76
N LEU A 65 6.12 -9.84 9.87
CA LEU A 65 5.59 -11.17 10.18
C LEU A 65 6.43 -11.89 11.24
N ASP A 66 7.75 -11.85 11.08
CA ASP A 66 8.72 -12.50 11.99
C ASP A 66 9.89 -11.54 12.29
N ARG A 67 9.58 -10.31 12.55
CA ARG A 67 10.54 -9.24 12.90
C ARG A 67 9.86 -8.26 13.84
N THR A 68 10.66 -7.66 14.69
CA THR A 68 10.19 -6.56 15.52
C THR A 68 9.61 -5.47 14.66
N GLY A 69 8.37 -5.09 14.92
CA GLY A 69 7.71 -4.00 14.26
C GLY A 69 8.41 -2.66 14.49
N SER A 70 8.14 -1.71 13.66
CA SER A 70 8.70 -0.38 13.78
C SER A 70 7.62 0.70 13.76
N VAL A 71 7.97 1.87 14.28
CA VAL A 71 7.15 3.09 14.24
C VAL A 71 7.87 4.07 13.33
N LYS A 72 7.90 3.79 12.05
CA LYS A 72 8.43 4.74 11.09
C LYS A 72 7.33 5.71 10.73
N GLY A 73 7.53 6.99 11.01
CA GLY A 73 6.62 8.04 10.60
C GLY A 73 6.50 8.11 9.08
N GLY A 74 5.40 8.64 8.63
CA GLY A 74 5.16 8.88 7.20
C GLY A 74 3.78 9.49 7.00
N PRO A 75 3.56 10.12 5.86
CA PRO A 75 2.28 10.74 5.52
C PRO A 75 1.31 9.66 5.03
N TYR A 76 0.77 8.86 5.94
CA TYR A 76 -0.24 7.86 5.62
C TYR A 76 -1.64 8.41 5.86
N ALA A 77 -2.58 8.09 4.97
CA ALA A 77 -3.97 8.51 5.07
C ALA A 77 -4.69 7.83 6.22
N LEU A 78 -4.40 6.56 6.45
CA LEU A 78 -4.90 5.85 7.61
C LEU A 78 -3.82 5.83 8.67
N GLY A 79 -4.08 6.46 9.80
CA GLY A 79 -3.22 6.56 10.97
C GLY A 79 -2.99 5.19 11.61
N THR A 80 -2.10 4.47 11.07
CA THR A 80 -2.05 3.03 11.12
C THR A 80 -0.86 2.51 11.84
N TYR A 81 -0.24 3.40 12.53
CA TYR A 81 0.67 3.00 13.56
C TYR A 81 -0.10 2.71 14.82
N PRO A 82 -0.03 1.50 15.35
CA PRO A 82 -0.27 1.36 16.76
C PRO A 82 0.82 2.20 17.45
N ASN A 83 0.46 3.40 17.89
CA ASN A 83 1.35 4.33 18.56
C ASN A 83 1.89 3.80 19.89
N ARG A 84 1.56 2.59 20.25
CA ARG A 84 2.01 1.95 21.48
C ARG A 84 2.26 0.49 21.20
N PHE A 85 3.51 0.18 21.11
CA PHE A 85 3.98 -1.18 21.21
C PHE A 85 4.02 -1.56 22.69
N SER A 86 3.38 -2.62 23.07
CA SER A 86 3.64 -3.19 24.39
C SER A 86 5.11 -3.62 24.43
N LEU A 87 5.73 -3.52 25.59
CA LEU A 87 7.14 -3.85 25.82
C LEU A 87 7.51 -5.32 25.59
N ARG A 88 6.58 -6.12 25.14
CA ARG A 88 6.72 -7.55 24.87
C ARG A 88 6.62 -7.86 23.39
N GLY A 89 7.58 -7.45 22.59
CA GLY A 89 7.64 -7.87 21.19
C GLY A 89 6.34 -7.72 20.39
N ALA A 90 5.45 -6.86 20.81
CA ALA A 90 4.05 -6.73 20.39
C ALA A 90 3.89 -6.29 18.93
N ASN A 91 4.98 -6.27 18.20
CA ASN A 91 5.01 -5.85 16.83
C ASN A 91 5.29 -6.99 15.88
N ASP A 92 5.55 -8.15 16.45
CA ASP A 92 5.75 -9.36 15.68
C ASP A 92 4.39 -9.92 15.24
N GLY A 93 4.39 -10.80 14.27
CA GLY A 93 3.18 -11.45 13.81
C GLY A 93 2.19 -10.54 13.08
N GLN A 94 2.67 -9.45 12.49
CA GLN A 94 1.87 -8.59 11.63
C GLN A 94 1.84 -9.11 10.20
N TYR A 95 0.69 -9.01 9.56
CA TYR A 95 0.55 -9.25 8.13
C TYR A 95 -0.59 -8.43 7.53
N VAL A 96 -0.58 -8.32 6.22
CA VAL A 96 -1.69 -7.74 5.46
C VAL A 96 -2.33 -8.83 4.62
N GLN A 97 -3.62 -8.97 4.77
CA GLN A 97 -4.45 -9.77 3.87
C GLN A 97 -5.03 -8.88 2.80
N MET A 98 -4.75 -9.18 1.55
CA MET A 98 -5.39 -8.51 0.42
C MET A 98 -6.41 -9.44 -0.24
N ALA A 99 -7.58 -8.91 -0.50
CA ALA A 99 -8.62 -9.56 -1.27
C ALA A 99 -8.92 -8.72 -2.52
N VAL A 100 -8.96 -9.38 -3.66
CA VAL A 100 -9.41 -8.76 -4.91
C VAL A 100 -10.74 -9.42 -5.26
N SER A 101 -11.77 -8.62 -5.43
CA SER A 101 -13.09 -9.09 -5.84
C SER A 101 -13.45 -8.52 -7.21
N ASP A 102 -13.72 -9.42 -8.13
CA ASP A 102 -14.27 -9.16 -9.45
C ASP A 102 -15.60 -9.92 -9.55
N ALA A 103 -16.68 -9.18 -9.49
CA ALA A 103 -18.03 -9.74 -9.61
C ALA A 103 -18.52 -9.80 -11.07
N GLY A 104 -17.65 -9.58 -12.04
CA GLY A 104 -18.00 -9.50 -13.45
C GLY A 104 -18.79 -8.25 -13.84
N GLY A 105 -18.71 -7.20 -13.01
CA GLY A 105 -19.31 -5.89 -13.26
C GLY A 105 -18.29 -4.88 -13.79
N ASP A 106 -18.65 -3.60 -13.66
CA ASP A 106 -17.83 -2.50 -14.16
C ASP A 106 -16.69 -2.10 -13.21
N GLU A 107 -16.54 -2.80 -12.10
CA GLU A 107 -15.55 -2.49 -11.07
C GLU A 107 -14.85 -3.73 -10.54
N VAL A 108 -13.57 -3.57 -10.24
CA VAL A 108 -12.76 -4.52 -9.46
C VAL A 108 -12.37 -3.85 -8.16
N CYS A 109 -12.67 -4.49 -7.03
CA CYS A 109 -12.40 -3.95 -5.72
C CYS A 109 -11.22 -4.65 -5.06
N VAL A 110 -10.35 -3.86 -4.42
CA VAL A 110 -9.24 -4.33 -3.61
C VAL A 110 -9.52 -3.95 -2.16
N THR A 111 -9.48 -4.93 -1.27
CA THR A 111 -9.59 -4.72 0.17
C THR A 111 -8.31 -5.20 0.84
N SER A 112 -7.72 -4.36 1.68
CA SER A 112 -6.53 -4.68 2.47
C SER A 112 -6.87 -4.60 3.94
N THR A 113 -6.65 -5.68 4.67
CA THR A 113 -6.83 -5.76 6.12
C THR A 113 -5.49 -6.05 6.77
N GLY A 114 -5.00 -5.11 7.55
CA GLY A 114 -3.80 -5.28 8.35
C GLY A 114 -4.13 -5.94 9.67
N ARG A 115 -3.37 -6.96 10.04
CA ARG A 115 -3.59 -7.78 11.23
C ARG A 115 -2.34 -7.94 12.05
N ARG A 116 -2.54 -8.19 13.34
CA ARG A 116 -1.48 -8.49 14.29
C ARG A 116 -1.92 -9.56 15.27
N TRP A 117 -0.96 -10.41 15.66
CA TRP A 117 -1.15 -11.28 16.79
C TRP A 117 -1.04 -10.50 18.11
N GLU A 118 -2.07 -10.60 18.94
CA GLU A 118 -2.10 -9.98 20.28
C GLU A 118 -1.73 -11.03 21.32
N TYR A 119 -0.54 -10.88 21.92
CA TYR A 119 0.01 -11.88 22.83
C TYR A 119 -0.77 -12.00 24.15
N ASP A 120 -1.32 -10.90 24.61
CA ASP A 120 -2.05 -10.88 25.90
C ASP A 120 -3.40 -11.61 25.81
N THR A 121 -4.05 -11.51 24.68
CA THR A 121 -5.36 -12.15 24.44
C THR A 121 -5.27 -13.45 23.64
N GLN A 122 -4.10 -13.76 23.10
CA GLN A 122 -3.88 -14.91 22.21
C GLN A 122 -4.82 -14.90 21.00
N GLN A 123 -5.03 -13.73 20.41
CA GLN A 123 -5.94 -13.56 19.28
C GLN A 123 -5.33 -12.71 18.17
N MET A 124 -5.81 -12.93 16.96
CA MET A 124 -5.58 -12.01 15.86
C MET A 124 -6.50 -10.81 15.99
N VAL A 125 -5.93 -9.61 15.88
CA VAL A 125 -6.69 -8.36 15.89
C VAL A 125 -6.49 -7.59 14.57
N ASP A 126 -7.54 -6.98 14.12
CA ASP A 126 -7.48 -6.10 12.95
C ASP A 126 -6.91 -4.74 13.38
N LEU A 127 -5.87 -4.30 12.70
CA LEU A 127 -5.22 -3.00 12.92
C LEU A 127 -5.87 -1.91 12.09
N LEU A 128 -6.18 -2.23 10.86
CA LEU A 128 -6.79 -1.33 9.89
C LEU A 128 -7.50 -2.13 8.80
N SER A 129 -8.44 -1.48 8.16
CA SER A 129 -9.01 -1.96 6.90
C SER A 129 -9.14 -0.81 5.92
N TRP A 130 -8.78 -1.06 4.67
CA TRP A 130 -8.92 -0.11 3.57
C TRP A 130 -9.46 -0.85 2.36
N SER A 131 -10.36 -0.19 1.62
CA SER A 131 -10.92 -0.74 0.40
C SER A 131 -11.06 0.35 -0.66
N ARG A 132 -10.81 -0.03 -1.91
CA ARG A 132 -11.05 0.82 -3.07
C ARG A 132 -11.48 -0.02 -4.26
N CYS A 133 -12.48 0.48 -4.98
CA CYS A 133 -12.92 -0.09 -6.25
C CYS A 133 -12.35 0.72 -7.42
N PHE A 134 -11.99 0.04 -8.45
CA PHE A 134 -11.40 0.56 -9.67
C PHE A 134 -12.29 0.19 -10.86
N PRO A 135 -12.45 1.08 -11.84
CA PRO A 135 -13.18 0.73 -13.05
C PRO A 135 -12.53 -0.47 -13.73
N ALA A 136 -13.31 -1.49 -14.02
CA ALA A 136 -12.91 -2.59 -14.87
C ALA A 136 -12.82 -2.07 -16.32
N ARG A 137 -11.67 -1.53 -16.70
CA ARG A 137 -11.44 -1.17 -18.10
C ARG A 137 -11.24 -2.46 -18.88
N LEU A 138 -12.20 -2.79 -19.71
CA LEU A 138 -11.94 -3.68 -20.80
C LEU A 138 -10.80 -3.05 -21.61
N LEU A 139 -9.67 -3.73 -21.69
CA LEU A 139 -8.60 -3.36 -22.61
C LEU A 139 -9.22 -3.48 -24.01
N GLU A 140 -9.75 -2.39 -24.53
CA GLU A 140 -10.02 -2.31 -25.96
C GLU A 140 -8.70 -2.60 -26.64
N ALA A 141 -8.70 -3.66 -27.42
CA ALA A 141 -7.54 -4.10 -28.17
C ALA A 141 -7.02 -2.85 -28.94
N ARG A 142 -5.79 -2.40 -28.58
CA ARG A 142 -5.15 -1.35 -29.37
C ARG A 142 -5.15 -1.84 -30.80
N PRO A 143 -5.67 -1.06 -31.77
CA PRO A 143 -5.52 -1.43 -33.17
C PRO A 143 -4.01 -1.59 -33.43
N GLU A 144 -3.64 -2.73 -34.00
CA GLU A 144 -2.25 -2.97 -34.38
C GLU A 144 -1.77 -1.82 -35.26
N PRO A 145 -0.57 -1.27 -35.01
CA PRO A 145 0.01 -0.27 -35.89
C PRO A 145 0.17 -0.87 -37.28
N ARG A 146 -0.46 -0.26 -38.27
CA ARG A 146 -0.31 -0.62 -39.69
C ARG A 146 1.07 -0.25 -40.17
#